data_ab5e62f99d34c3fafa8adbd94ffec911
#
_entry.id   ab5e62f99d34c3fafa8adbd94ffec911
#
_cell.length_a   1.000
_cell.length_b   1.000
_cell.length_c   1.000
_cell.angle_alpha   90.00
_cell.angle_beta   90.00
_cell.angle_gamma   90.00
#
_symmetry.space_group_name_H-M   'P 1'
#
loop_
_entity.id
_entity.type
_entity.pdbx_description
1 polymer ?
#
loop_
_entity_poly.entity_id
_entity_poly.type
_entity_poly.pdbx_seq_one_letter_code
_entity_poly.pdbx_strand_id
1 'polypeptide(L)'
;EETPSGTILSQEPVANSKAKKGRKIYLTIASFSGDDIDMPSCVDMSLKLAVQTLTDVGLRIGNISFVQGNISNIVVAQQKNGKQIRQNTKVKRGEVIDLVVEMTESQTTTNMPDILGKTEEEAEKMLWAAGLNVGKKEFEGKKEKYHSRVVSYQPTFQGLTLGTTVSLYFVNDTKNNYKKLKRDFEEQLILEQSQFEEWEEVIE
;
A
#
# COMPACT_ATOMS: atom_id res chain seq x y z
N GLU A 1 -21.25 -21.05 16.88
CA GLU A 1 -20.12 -21.12 15.93
C GLU A 1 -20.22 -19.90 15.02
N GLU A 2 -19.22 -19.03 15.07
CA GLU A 2 -19.19 -17.85 14.20
C GLU A 2 -18.86 -18.26 12.77
N THR A 3 -19.70 -17.87 11.84
CA THR A 3 -19.49 -18.17 10.41
C THR A 3 -18.33 -17.32 9.88
N PRO A 4 -17.26 -17.90 9.30
CA PRO A 4 -16.13 -17.14 8.78
C PRO A 4 -16.60 -16.11 7.73
N SER A 5 -16.01 -14.92 7.76
CA SER A 5 -16.31 -13.90 6.76
C SER A 5 -15.93 -14.37 5.35
N GLY A 6 -16.72 -13.90 4.38
CA GLY A 6 -16.59 -14.36 3.00
C GLY A 6 -17.32 -15.67 2.71
N THR A 7 -17.85 -16.34 3.73
CA THR A 7 -18.72 -17.51 3.53
C THR A 7 -20.01 -17.11 2.84
N ILE A 8 -20.39 -17.82 1.79
CA ILE A 8 -21.66 -17.61 1.10
C ILE A 8 -22.77 -18.22 1.96
N LEU A 9 -23.61 -17.39 2.53
CA LEU A 9 -24.75 -17.80 3.38
C LEU A 9 -25.94 -18.23 2.56
N SER A 10 -26.20 -17.56 1.45
CA SER A 10 -27.28 -17.89 0.53
C SER A 10 -27.03 -17.38 -0.87
N GLN A 11 -27.70 -17.95 -1.85
CA GLN A 11 -27.66 -17.45 -3.23
C GLN A 11 -29.06 -17.49 -3.87
N GLU A 12 -29.28 -16.53 -4.77
CA GLU A 12 -30.46 -16.49 -5.62
C GLU A 12 -30.09 -16.32 -7.10
N PRO A 13 -30.45 -17.25 -8.00
CA PRO A 13 -31.21 -18.49 -7.78
C PRO A 13 -30.48 -19.50 -6.89
N VAL A 14 -31.27 -20.38 -6.26
CA VAL A 14 -30.74 -21.42 -5.37
C VAL A 14 -29.72 -22.29 -6.10
N ALA A 15 -28.72 -22.80 -5.37
CA ALA A 15 -27.70 -23.69 -5.90
C ALA A 15 -28.28 -24.85 -6.71
N ASN A 16 -27.61 -25.21 -7.81
CA ASN A 16 -28.05 -26.27 -8.74
C ASN A 16 -29.37 -26.00 -9.51
N SER A 17 -29.98 -24.81 -9.39
CA SER A 17 -31.11 -24.43 -10.21
C SER A 17 -30.68 -24.03 -11.64
N LYS A 18 -31.57 -24.26 -12.62
CA LYS A 18 -31.32 -23.83 -14.01
C LYS A 18 -31.49 -22.32 -14.14
N ALA A 19 -30.46 -21.61 -14.61
CA ALA A 19 -30.51 -20.20 -14.89
C ALA A 19 -30.29 -19.92 -16.37
N LYS A 20 -30.96 -18.90 -16.94
CA LYS A 20 -30.73 -18.44 -18.30
C LYS A 20 -29.34 -17.79 -18.39
N LYS A 21 -28.65 -17.93 -19.53
CA LYS A 21 -27.39 -17.25 -19.78
C LYS A 21 -27.53 -15.73 -19.57
N GLY A 22 -26.64 -15.14 -18.78
CA GLY A 22 -26.66 -13.71 -18.46
C GLY A 22 -27.54 -13.30 -17.27
N ARG A 23 -28.22 -14.25 -16.60
CA ARG A 23 -28.98 -13.94 -15.35
C ARG A 23 -28.01 -13.51 -14.25
N LYS A 24 -28.36 -12.43 -13.55
CA LYS A 24 -27.64 -12.02 -12.33
C LYS A 24 -27.87 -13.03 -11.20
N ILE A 25 -26.79 -13.39 -10.53
CA ILE A 25 -26.82 -14.22 -9.32
C ILE A 25 -26.53 -13.31 -8.14
N TYR A 26 -27.41 -13.31 -7.16
CA TYR A 26 -27.26 -12.57 -5.92
C TYR A 26 -26.70 -13.52 -4.85
N LEU A 27 -25.63 -13.08 -4.19
CA LEU A 27 -24.99 -13.83 -3.11
C LEU A 27 -25.14 -13.03 -1.81
N THR A 28 -25.63 -13.69 -0.77
CA THR A 28 -25.53 -13.19 0.60
C THR A 28 -24.28 -13.78 1.20
N ILE A 29 -23.35 -12.93 1.57
CA ILE A 29 -22.04 -13.32 2.10
C ILE A 29 -21.98 -12.91 3.56
N ALA A 30 -21.47 -13.79 4.43
CA ALA A 30 -21.11 -13.40 5.79
C ALA A 30 -20.09 -12.26 5.70
N SER A 31 -20.49 -11.07 6.13
CA SER A 31 -19.64 -9.90 6.16
C SER A 31 -19.01 -9.77 7.53
N PHE A 32 -17.72 -9.41 7.60
CA PHE A 32 -17.21 -8.80 8.81
C PHE A 32 -17.85 -7.42 8.95
N SER A 33 -19.01 -7.34 9.55
CA SER A 33 -19.47 -6.06 10.07
C SER A 33 -18.75 -5.84 11.39
N GLY A 34 -17.53 -5.28 11.27
CA GLY A 34 -16.89 -4.64 12.41
C GLY A 34 -16.45 -5.57 13.54
N ASP A 35 -15.58 -6.55 13.26
CA ASP A 35 -14.75 -7.06 14.35
C ASP A 35 -13.94 -5.88 14.89
N ASP A 36 -14.28 -5.47 16.10
CA ASP A 36 -13.48 -4.51 16.83
C ASP A 36 -12.12 -5.13 17.08
N ILE A 37 -11.09 -4.49 16.54
CA ILE A 37 -9.70 -4.88 16.75
C ILE A 37 -9.16 -4.02 17.90
N ASP A 38 -8.40 -4.60 18.79
CA ASP A 38 -7.62 -3.82 19.75
C ASP A 38 -6.44 -3.17 19.01
N MET A 39 -6.38 -1.83 19.06
CA MET A 39 -5.29 -1.07 18.44
C MET A 39 -3.94 -1.54 19.01
N PRO A 40 -3.00 -2.04 18.19
CA PRO A 40 -1.68 -2.39 18.67
C PRO A 40 -0.89 -1.14 19.08
N SER A 41 0.14 -1.30 19.90
CA SER A 41 1.11 -0.22 20.13
C SER A 41 2.14 -0.25 19.00
N CYS A 42 2.22 0.84 18.25
CA CYS A 42 3.28 1.03 17.26
C CYS A 42 4.35 2.01 17.73
N VAL A 43 4.10 2.72 18.84
CA VAL A 43 5.08 3.65 19.43
C VAL A 43 6.31 2.86 19.88
N ASP A 44 7.48 3.43 19.68
CA ASP A 44 8.81 2.84 19.93
C ASP A 44 9.19 1.69 18.99
N MET A 45 8.37 1.38 17.98
CA MET A 45 8.71 0.42 16.93
C MET A 45 9.41 1.10 15.76
N SER A 46 10.26 0.34 15.04
CA SER A 46 10.71 0.79 13.72
C SER A 46 9.51 0.91 12.77
N LEU A 47 9.57 1.86 11.82
CA LEU A 47 8.48 2.07 10.85
C LEU A 47 8.10 0.76 10.13
N LYS A 48 9.09 -0.02 9.71
CA LYS A 48 8.85 -1.31 9.03
C LYS A 48 8.05 -2.28 9.90
N LEU A 49 8.38 -2.39 11.18
CA LEU A 49 7.67 -3.26 12.13
C LEU A 49 6.26 -2.73 12.40
N ALA A 50 6.09 -1.42 12.57
CA ALA A 50 4.78 -0.80 12.77
C ALA A 50 3.86 -1.02 11.56
N VAL A 51 4.35 -0.84 10.32
CA VAL A 51 3.62 -1.13 9.08
C VAL A 51 3.17 -2.59 9.06
N GLN A 52 4.07 -3.52 9.36
CA GLN A 52 3.72 -4.95 9.41
C GLN A 52 2.66 -5.23 10.48
N THR A 53 2.86 -4.74 11.70
CA THR A 53 1.93 -4.94 12.83
C THR A 53 0.53 -4.46 12.52
N LEU A 54 0.38 -3.26 11.93
CA LEU A 54 -0.93 -2.70 11.57
C LEU A 54 -1.58 -3.48 10.43
N THR A 55 -0.82 -3.83 9.39
CA THR A 55 -1.37 -4.57 8.26
C THR A 55 -1.76 -6.01 8.61
N ASP A 56 -1.03 -6.67 9.50
CA ASP A 56 -1.30 -8.05 9.94
C ASP A 56 -2.62 -8.15 10.73
N VAL A 57 -2.98 -7.12 11.51
CA VAL A 57 -4.28 -7.06 12.17
C VAL A 57 -5.40 -6.52 11.26
N GLY A 58 -5.07 -6.18 10.02
CA GLY A 58 -6.03 -5.72 9.01
C GLY A 58 -6.37 -4.23 9.10
N LEU A 59 -5.52 -3.42 9.72
CA LEU A 59 -5.58 -1.96 9.65
C LEU A 59 -4.84 -1.46 8.41
N ARG A 60 -5.15 -0.24 7.99
CA ARG A 60 -4.51 0.40 6.83
C ARG A 60 -3.63 1.55 7.31
N ILE A 61 -2.54 1.77 6.61
CA ILE A 61 -1.70 2.94 6.83
C ILE A 61 -2.29 4.12 6.04
N GLY A 62 -2.40 5.26 6.69
CA GLY A 62 -2.75 6.53 6.07
C GLY A 62 -1.50 7.31 5.65
N ASN A 63 -1.31 8.44 6.30
CA ASN A 63 -0.15 9.29 6.08
C ASN A 63 0.97 8.96 7.05
N ILE A 64 2.21 8.91 6.54
CA ILE A 64 3.42 8.87 7.35
C ILE A 64 4.02 10.27 7.32
N SER A 65 4.10 10.90 8.48
CA SER A 65 4.76 12.19 8.67
C SER A 65 6.05 12.02 9.48
N PHE A 66 7.01 12.90 9.24
CA PHE A 66 8.31 12.82 9.87
C PHE A 66 8.56 14.06 10.73
N VAL A 67 9.13 13.83 11.91
CA VAL A 67 9.58 14.87 12.84
C VAL A 67 11.06 14.70 13.12
N GLN A 68 11.75 15.82 13.31
CA GLN A 68 13.16 15.79 13.65
C GLN A 68 13.36 15.33 15.09
N GLY A 69 14.37 14.47 15.29
CA GLY A 69 14.73 13.96 16.60
C GLY A 69 16.10 13.33 16.64
N ASN A 70 16.36 12.51 17.62
CA ASN A 70 17.67 11.91 17.89
C ASN A 70 17.79 10.46 17.38
N ILE A 71 16.68 9.81 17.10
CA ILE A 71 16.64 8.41 16.68
C ILE A 71 15.90 8.32 15.33
N SER A 72 16.55 7.73 14.34
CA SER A 72 15.92 7.58 13.03
C SER A 72 15.01 6.35 12.97
N ASN A 73 13.93 6.50 12.19
CA ASN A 73 13.04 5.40 11.80
C ASN A 73 12.25 4.78 12.96
N ILE A 74 11.96 5.55 14.01
CA ILE A 74 11.14 5.13 15.15
C ILE A 74 9.81 5.85 15.13
N VAL A 75 8.72 5.11 15.29
CA VAL A 75 7.37 5.65 15.42
C VAL A 75 7.23 6.32 16.80
N VAL A 76 6.93 7.62 16.82
CA VAL A 76 6.73 8.40 18.05
C VAL A 76 5.26 8.66 18.36
N ALA A 77 4.38 8.55 17.35
CA ALA A 77 2.95 8.64 17.58
C ALA A 77 2.16 7.87 16.51
N GLN A 78 1.01 7.36 16.91
CA GLN A 78 -0.01 6.77 16.06
C GLN A 78 -1.29 7.60 16.18
N GLN A 79 -1.93 7.89 15.05
CA GLN A 79 -3.05 8.82 14.98
C GLN A 79 -4.20 8.24 14.15
N LYS A 80 -5.42 8.63 14.49
CA LYS A 80 -6.62 8.37 13.69
C LYS A 80 -7.37 9.69 13.51
N ASN A 81 -7.60 10.07 12.25
CA ASN A 81 -8.26 11.35 11.93
C ASN A 81 -7.58 12.55 12.61
N GLY A 82 -6.25 12.60 12.61
CA GLY A 82 -5.44 13.67 13.20
C GLY A 82 -5.40 13.68 14.75
N LYS A 83 -5.99 12.69 15.42
CA LYS A 83 -5.97 12.57 16.89
C LYS A 83 -5.16 11.35 17.29
N GLN A 84 -4.33 11.51 18.32
CA GLN A 84 -3.58 10.41 18.89
C GLN A 84 -4.52 9.29 19.35
N ILE A 85 -4.19 8.05 18.96
CA ILE A 85 -4.91 6.84 19.37
C ILE A 85 -4.00 5.97 20.25
N ARG A 86 -4.56 5.48 21.35
CA ARG A 86 -3.80 4.66 22.31
C ARG A 86 -3.94 3.18 21.98
N GLN A 87 -2.96 2.41 22.43
CA GLN A 87 -3.04 0.95 22.45
C GLN A 87 -4.34 0.48 23.12
N ASN A 88 -4.87 -0.66 22.68
CA ASN A 88 -6.11 -1.29 23.16
C ASN A 88 -7.39 -0.46 22.94
N THR A 89 -7.32 0.66 22.21
CA THR A 89 -8.53 1.35 21.74
C THR A 89 -9.22 0.47 20.70
N LYS A 90 -10.54 0.33 20.82
CA LYS A 90 -11.32 -0.42 19.83
C LYS A 90 -11.38 0.33 18.49
N VAL A 91 -10.94 -0.31 17.44
CA VAL A 91 -10.95 0.16 16.04
C VAL A 91 -11.53 -0.91 15.14
N LYS A 92 -12.10 -0.52 14.02
CA LYS A 92 -12.66 -1.48 13.06
C LYS A 92 -11.60 -1.93 12.06
N ARG A 93 -11.69 -3.17 11.62
CA ARG A 93 -10.85 -3.67 10.51
C ARG A 93 -10.97 -2.75 9.28
N GLY A 94 -9.83 -2.45 8.65
CA GLY A 94 -9.76 -1.55 7.50
C GLY A 94 -9.71 -0.07 7.85
N GLU A 95 -9.77 0.30 9.14
CA GLU A 95 -9.56 1.70 9.53
C GLU A 95 -8.13 2.16 9.23
N VAL A 96 -8.03 3.46 8.97
CA VAL A 96 -6.79 4.11 8.55
C VAL A 96 -6.09 4.70 9.76
N ILE A 97 -4.81 4.38 9.92
CA ILE A 97 -3.95 4.86 11.00
C ILE A 97 -2.78 5.63 10.38
N ASP A 98 -2.60 6.87 10.81
CA ASP A 98 -1.47 7.70 10.46
C ASP A 98 -0.34 7.47 11.45
N LEU A 99 0.91 7.53 10.97
CA LEU A 99 2.10 7.35 11.79
C LEU A 99 2.95 8.62 11.78
N VAL A 100 3.47 8.99 12.94
CA VAL A 100 4.50 10.03 13.07
C VAL A 100 5.81 9.33 13.42
N VAL A 101 6.83 9.55 12.61
CA VAL A 101 8.12 8.86 12.67
C VAL A 101 9.22 9.87 12.95
N GLU A 102 10.12 9.54 13.86
CA GLU A 102 11.30 10.35 14.14
C GLU A 102 12.38 10.09 13.09
N MET A 103 13.02 11.15 12.60
CA MET A 103 14.18 11.11 11.70
C MET A 103 15.30 12.02 12.23
N THR A 104 16.54 11.66 11.94
CA THR A 104 17.71 12.51 12.19
C THR A 104 18.02 13.40 10.98
N GLU A 105 18.80 14.45 11.17
CA GLU A 105 19.25 15.34 10.08
C GLU A 105 20.01 14.61 8.98
N SER A 106 20.70 13.53 9.32
CA SER A 106 21.49 12.72 8.37
C SER A 106 20.67 11.69 7.60
N GLN A 107 19.41 11.44 7.97
CA GLN A 107 18.55 10.43 7.36
C GLN A 107 17.21 11.02 6.93
N THR A 108 17.25 11.91 5.96
CA THR A 108 16.08 12.60 5.42
C THR A 108 15.58 12.01 4.10
N THR A 109 16.36 11.07 3.53
CA THR A 109 16.06 10.47 2.22
C THR A 109 15.95 8.96 2.29
N THR A 110 15.28 8.39 1.29
CA THR A 110 15.09 6.97 1.09
C THR A 110 15.11 6.64 -0.41
N ASN A 111 15.30 5.37 -0.75
CA ASN A 111 15.24 4.91 -2.13
C ASN A 111 13.87 4.29 -2.44
N MET A 112 13.48 4.38 -3.70
CA MET A 112 12.29 3.70 -4.22
C MET A 112 12.47 2.19 -4.08
N PRO A 113 11.56 1.47 -3.39
CA PRO A 113 11.60 0.02 -3.36
C PRO A 113 11.21 -0.59 -4.72
N ASP A 114 11.64 -1.82 -4.98
CA ASP A 114 11.27 -2.55 -6.21
C ASP A 114 9.80 -2.98 -6.16
N ILE A 115 8.92 -2.10 -6.62
CA ILE A 115 7.47 -2.30 -6.63
C ILE A 115 6.91 -2.71 -7.99
N LEU A 116 7.73 -2.76 -9.05
CA LEU A 116 7.26 -3.15 -10.38
C LEU A 116 6.80 -4.62 -10.41
N GLY A 117 5.60 -4.83 -10.93
CA GLY A 117 4.97 -6.15 -10.98
C GLY A 117 4.35 -6.61 -9.66
N LYS A 118 4.41 -5.81 -8.60
CA LYS A 118 3.74 -6.10 -7.33
C LYS A 118 2.25 -5.82 -7.41
N THR A 119 1.49 -6.50 -6.55
CA THR A 119 0.08 -6.16 -6.32
C THR A 119 -0.05 -4.82 -5.61
N GLU A 120 -1.26 -4.28 -5.56
CA GLU A 120 -1.53 -3.04 -4.82
C GLU A 120 -1.12 -3.17 -3.34
N GLU A 121 -1.55 -4.24 -2.67
CA GLU A 121 -1.25 -4.48 -1.25
C GLU A 121 0.26 -4.61 -0.98
N GLU A 122 0.98 -5.33 -1.85
CA GLU A 122 2.44 -5.48 -1.73
C GLU A 122 3.17 -4.15 -1.95
N ALA A 123 2.80 -3.41 -3.01
CA ALA A 123 3.43 -2.14 -3.34
C ALA A 123 3.20 -1.09 -2.24
N GLU A 124 1.98 -0.96 -1.74
CA GLU A 124 1.65 -0.07 -0.62
C GLU A 124 2.50 -0.39 0.62
N LYS A 125 2.54 -1.67 1.00
CA LYS A 125 3.32 -2.12 2.18
C LYS A 125 4.82 -1.82 2.02
N MET A 126 5.36 -2.00 0.82
CA MET A 126 6.77 -1.72 0.53
C MET A 126 7.07 -0.21 0.57
N LEU A 127 6.19 0.63 0.01
CA LEU A 127 6.33 2.09 0.06
C LEU A 127 6.28 2.60 1.49
N TRP A 128 5.29 2.20 2.27
CA TRP A 128 5.20 2.60 3.67
C TRP A 128 6.41 2.16 4.50
N ALA A 129 6.88 0.93 4.30
CA ALA A 129 8.07 0.42 4.99
C ALA A 129 9.36 1.17 4.61
N ALA A 130 9.39 1.78 3.42
CA ALA A 130 10.47 2.66 2.96
C ALA A 130 10.29 4.12 3.40
N GLY A 131 9.24 4.45 4.14
CA GLY A 131 8.96 5.83 4.58
C GLY A 131 8.36 6.73 3.49
N LEU A 132 7.74 6.12 2.48
CA LEU A 132 7.06 6.81 1.39
C LEU A 132 5.54 6.74 1.57
N ASN A 133 4.84 7.76 1.12
CA ASN A 133 3.37 7.80 1.12
C ASN A 133 2.81 7.31 -0.22
N VAL A 134 1.62 6.71 -0.15
CA VAL A 134 0.89 6.28 -1.35
C VAL A 134 -0.01 7.40 -1.83
N GLY A 135 0.16 7.80 -3.08
CA GLY A 135 -0.61 8.84 -3.75
C GLY A 135 -1.76 8.30 -4.60
N LYS A 136 -1.93 8.91 -5.76
CA LYS A 136 -2.96 8.51 -6.71
C LYS A 136 -2.69 7.10 -7.23
N LYS A 137 -3.75 6.30 -7.31
CA LYS A 137 -3.72 4.96 -7.91
C LYS A 137 -4.60 4.95 -9.15
N GLU A 138 -4.01 4.68 -10.30
CA GLU A 138 -4.70 4.58 -11.58
C GLU A 138 -4.69 3.13 -12.07
N PHE A 139 -5.82 2.69 -12.61
CA PHE A 139 -5.99 1.32 -13.10
C PHE A 139 -6.41 1.35 -14.56
N GLU A 140 -5.70 0.63 -15.43
CA GLU A 140 -6.14 0.44 -16.80
C GLU A 140 -7.34 -0.52 -16.84
N GLY A 141 -8.54 0.08 -16.88
CA GLY A 141 -9.80 -0.65 -16.88
C GLY A 141 -10.28 -0.98 -15.47
N LYS A 142 -10.87 -2.19 -15.30
CA LYS A 142 -11.41 -2.61 -14.01
C LYS A 142 -10.28 -3.07 -13.08
N LYS A 143 -10.29 -2.55 -11.85
CA LYS A 143 -9.40 -3.03 -10.79
C LYS A 143 -9.69 -4.49 -10.45
N GLU A 144 -8.65 -5.31 -10.45
CA GLU A 144 -8.70 -6.72 -10.08
C GLU A 144 -7.64 -7.02 -9.01
N LYS A 145 -8.10 -7.44 -7.82
CA LYS A 145 -7.24 -7.59 -6.63
C LYS A 145 -5.98 -8.44 -6.88
N TYR A 146 -6.15 -9.55 -7.60
CA TYR A 146 -5.07 -10.53 -7.79
C TYR A 146 -4.31 -10.40 -9.12
N HIS A 147 -4.83 -9.59 -10.04
CA HIS A 147 -4.26 -9.45 -11.39
C HIS A 147 -3.77 -8.05 -11.71
N SER A 148 -4.19 -7.03 -10.97
CA SER A 148 -3.66 -5.68 -11.13
C SER A 148 -2.24 -5.60 -10.58
N ARG A 149 -1.28 -5.23 -11.44
CA ARG A 149 0.15 -5.12 -11.12
C ARG A 149 0.64 -3.72 -11.42
N VAL A 150 1.55 -3.24 -10.59
CA VAL A 150 2.25 -1.97 -10.85
C VAL A 150 3.08 -2.11 -12.13
N VAL A 151 2.89 -1.21 -13.08
CA VAL A 151 3.69 -1.13 -14.32
C VAL A 151 4.48 0.18 -14.42
N SER A 152 4.07 1.21 -13.68
CA SER A 152 4.84 2.45 -13.55
C SER A 152 4.47 3.20 -12.28
N TYR A 153 5.31 4.14 -11.89
CA TYR A 153 5.13 4.99 -10.72
C TYR A 153 5.78 6.36 -10.92
N GLN A 154 5.41 7.32 -10.09
CA GLN A 154 6.05 8.63 -10.04
C GLN A 154 6.11 9.12 -8.59
N PRO A 155 7.24 9.77 -8.18
CA PRO A 155 8.41 10.15 -8.98
C PRO A 155 9.34 8.96 -9.29
N THR A 156 10.22 9.12 -10.28
CA THR A 156 11.18 8.10 -10.78
C THR A 156 12.60 8.29 -10.27
N PHE A 157 12.94 9.50 -9.79
CA PHE A 157 14.29 9.81 -9.33
C PHE A 157 14.68 9.11 -8.03
N GLN A 158 15.98 8.94 -7.81
CA GLN A 158 16.55 8.35 -6.59
C GLN A 158 16.68 9.40 -5.47
N GLY A 159 16.92 8.92 -4.24
CA GLY A 159 17.12 9.82 -3.10
C GLY A 159 15.87 10.61 -2.73
N LEU A 160 14.72 9.95 -2.70
CA LEU A 160 13.45 10.56 -2.33
C LEU A 160 13.46 11.04 -0.89
N THR A 161 12.96 12.25 -0.64
CA THR A 161 12.73 12.72 0.72
C THR A 161 11.71 11.82 1.42
N LEU A 162 11.98 11.49 2.69
CA LEU A 162 11.03 10.76 3.53
C LEU A 162 9.68 11.48 3.54
N GLY A 163 8.59 10.71 3.45
CA GLY A 163 7.23 11.24 3.31
C GLY A 163 6.80 11.60 1.89
N THR A 164 7.70 11.50 0.89
CA THR A 164 7.33 11.73 -0.51
C THR A 164 6.17 10.82 -0.91
N THR A 165 5.21 11.41 -1.62
CA THR A 165 4.03 10.70 -2.10
C THR A 165 4.28 10.09 -3.47
N VAL A 166 4.07 8.78 -3.60
CA VAL A 166 4.28 8.01 -4.83
C VAL A 166 2.94 7.64 -5.45
N SER A 167 2.72 8.06 -6.69
CA SER A 167 1.55 7.68 -7.50
C SER A 167 1.85 6.40 -8.27
N LEU A 168 0.86 5.52 -8.39
CA LEU A 168 0.99 4.18 -8.95
C LEU A 168 0.05 3.99 -10.13
N TYR A 169 0.54 3.34 -11.18
CA TYR A 169 -0.25 2.93 -12.33
C TYR A 169 -0.28 1.40 -12.44
N PHE A 170 -1.48 0.85 -12.54
CA PHE A 170 -1.73 -0.59 -12.53
C PHE A 170 -2.33 -1.07 -13.84
N VAL A 171 -1.86 -2.23 -14.29
CA VAL A 171 -2.42 -2.96 -15.43
C VAL A 171 -2.65 -4.41 -15.02
N ASN A 172 -3.71 -5.02 -15.55
CA ASN A 172 -3.99 -6.43 -15.32
C ASN A 172 -2.93 -7.30 -16.02
N ASP A 173 -2.27 -8.19 -15.28
CA ASP A 173 -1.17 -9.06 -15.76
C ASP A 173 -1.59 -10.08 -16.82
N THR A 174 -2.90 -10.30 -16.99
CA THR A 174 -3.46 -11.13 -18.05
C THR A 174 -3.59 -10.41 -19.39
N LYS A 175 -3.43 -9.07 -19.41
CA LYS A 175 -3.50 -8.28 -20.65
C LYS A 175 -2.24 -8.42 -21.50
N ASN A 176 -2.41 -8.44 -22.81
CA ASN A 176 -1.31 -8.58 -23.76
C ASN A 176 -0.25 -7.46 -23.67
N ASN A 177 -0.65 -6.26 -23.23
CA ASN A 177 0.23 -5.10 -23.12
C ASN A 177 0.98 -5.01 -21.78
N TYR A 178 0.63 -5.79 -20.76
CA TYR A 178 1.24 -5.74 -19.43
C TYR A 178 2.77 -5.84 -19.47
N LYS A 179 3.29 -6.92 -20.10
CA LYS A 179 4.73 -7.16 -20.18
C LYS A 179 5.47 -6.05 -20.94
N LYS A 180 4.83 -5.50 -21.97
CA LYS A 180 5.39 -4.40 -22.76
C LYS A 180 5.48 -3.14 -21.90
N LEU A 181 4.39 -2.71 -21.27
CA LEU A 181 4.36 -1.50 -20.45
C LEU A 181 5.36 -1.55 -19.29
N LYS A 182 5.45 -2.71 -18.62
CA LYS A 182 6.41 -2.90 -17.54
C LYS A 182 7.85 -2.74 -18.05
N ARG A 183 8.21 -3.41 -19.15
CA ARG A 183 9.55 -3.33 -19.75
C ARG A 183 9.87 -1.92 -20.23
N ASP A 184 8.95 -1.26 -20.93
CA ASP A 184 9.16 0.08 -21.47
C ASP A 184 9.45 1.07 -20.32
N PHE A 185 8.82 0.90 -19.16
CA PHE A 185 9.09 1.70 -17.97
C PHE A 185 10.44 1.34 -17.30
N GLU A 186 10.80 0.06 -17.25
CA GLU A 186 12.13 -0.39 -16.76
C GLU A 186 13.25 0.20 -17.61
N GLU A 187 13.10 0.21 -18.94
CA GLU A 187 14.04 0.84 -19.88
C GLU A 187 14.14 2.36 -19.66
N GLN A 188 13.01 3.03 -19.42
CA GLN A 188 12.99 4.46 -19.08
C GLN A 188 13.76 4.75 -17.80
N LEU A 189 13.56 3.97 -16.74
CA LEU A 189 14.27 4.15 -15.46
C LEU A 189 15.79 4.01 -15.64
N ILE A 190 16.25 3.06 -16.43
CA ILE A 190 17.68 2.86 -16.72
C ILE A 190 18.25 4.09 -17.45
N LEU A 191 17.53 4.64 -18.43
CA LEU A 191 17.95 5.82 -19.16
C LEU A 191 18.03 7.06 -18.26
N GLU A 192 17.03 7.24 -17.39
CA GLU A 192 17.02 8.37 -16.44
C GLU A 192 18.20 8.27 -15.44
N GLN A 193 18.52 7.08 -14.96
CA GLN A 193 19.65 6.83 -14.06
C GLN A 193 21.00 7.11 -14.76
N SER A 194 21.20 6.63 -15.99
CA SER A 194 22.45 6.86 -16.73
C SER A 194 22.68 8.33 -17.04
N GLN A 195 21.62 9.10 -17.35
CA GLN A 195 21.73 10.54 -17.57
C GLN A 195 22.12 11.28 -16.27
N PHE A 196 21.62 10.82 -15.12
CA PHE A 196 21.98 11.43 -13.84
C PHE A 196 23.45 11.20 -13.48
N GLU A 197 23.96 9.99 -13.70
CA GLU A 197 25.39 9.66 -13.47
C GLU A 197 26.33 10.48 -14.38
N GLU A 198 25.98 10.68 -15.66
CA GLU A 198 26.75 11.54 -16.57
C GLU A 198 26.80 13.02 -16.10
N TRP A 199 25.73 13.53 -15.48
CA TRP A 199 25.69 14.89 -14.94
C TRP A 199 26.57 15.05 -13.70
N GLU A 200 26.65 14.05 -12.82
CA GLU A 200 27.52 14.09 -11.64
C GLU A 200 29.01 14.10 -12.02
N GLU A 201 29.42 13.31 -13.03
CA GLU A 201 30.81 13.29 -13.53
C GLU A 201 31.26 14.61 -14.19
N VAL A 202 30.33 15.44 -14.67
CA VAL A 202 30.63 16.73 -15.32
C VAL A 202 30.81 17.86 -14.29
N ILE A 203 30.33 17.70 -13.05
CA ILE A 203 30.30 18.71 -11.99
C ILE A 203 31.54 18.56 -11.05
N GLU A 204 32.21 17.39 -11.01
CA GLU A 204 33.48 17.19 -10.32
C GLU A 204 34.67 17.68 -11.19
#